data_610af401d668a25b3b9e7092357bc160
#
_entry.id   610af401d668a25b3b9e7092357bc160
#
_cell.length_a   1.000
_cell.length_b   1.000
_cell.length_c   1.000
_cell.angle_alpha   90.00
_cell.angle_beta   90.00
_cell.angle_gamma   90.00
#
_symmetry.space_group_name_H-M   'P 1'
#
loop_
_entity.id
_entity.type
_entity.pdbx_description
1 polymer ?
#
loop_
_entity_poly.entity_id
_entity_poly.type
_entity_poly.pdbx_seq_one_letter_code
_entity_poly.pdbx_strand_id
1 'polypeptide(L)'
;MNAEAINRAIGGEAIANTANRMANGTLYSKEELENIDALVIMQVHNKDVYEELQLKDKYTDYEVPFDRSNYAAAYDYVIKRYLTECYELRNDTTSKYYNTPYGKPAIIVLCTHWHDCRTVYNESIRKLAAKWGFPLIEFDKYIGFSKNVLHPVTGKPFSQLYSTDIQVTEGIAYGHHPIRGEQSYMQQRMAAIFVDSMNRILPIKY
;
A
#
# COMPACT_ATOMS: atom_id res chain seq x y z
N MET A 1 11.66 12.96 11.46
CA MET A 1 12.26 11.95 10.55
C MET A 1 12.91 12.68 9.39
N ASN A 2 14.16 12.38 9.10
CA ASN A 2 14.80 12.82 7.86
C ASN A 2 14.81 11.61 6.91
N ALA A 3 13.87 11.55 5.98
CA ALA A 3 13.68 10.42 5.08
C ALA A 3 13.40 10.92 3.67
N GLU A 4 13.96 10.22 2.70
CA GLU A 4 13.69 10.42 1.27
C GLU A 4 12.70 9.36 0.80
N ALA A 5 11.76 9.74 -0.06
CA ALA A 5 10.78 8.83 -0.63
C ALA A 5 11.00 8.68 -2.15
N ILE A 6 11.19 7.44 -2.60
CA ILE A 6 11.21 7.10 -4.01
C ILE A 6 9.79 6.68 -4.40
N ASN A 7 9.07 7.54 -5.15
CA ASN A 7 7.71 7.26 -5.56
C ASN A 7 7.67 6.44 -6.87
N ARG A 8 7.18 5.22 -6.78
CA ARG A 8 6.96 4.29 -7.91
C ARG A 8 5.48 4.06 -8.24
N ALA A 9 4.59 4.75 -7.54
CA ALA A 9 3.15 4.68 -7.81
C ALA A 9 2.79 5.36 -9.13
N ILE A 10 1.90 4.74 -9.89
CA ILE A 10 1.33 5.31 -11.11
C ILE A 10 -0.18 5.47 -10.87
N GLY A 11 -0.70 6.68 -11.12
CA GLY A 11 -2.11 6.97 -10.92
C GLY A 11 -2.98 6.08 -11.80
N GLY A 12 -3.94 5.39 -11.19
CA GLY A 12 -4.85 4.50 -11.89
C GLY A 12 -4.34 3.07 -12.11
N GLU A 13 -3.17 2.69 -11.60
CA GLU A 13 -2.71 1.29 -11.64
C GLU A 13 -3.38 0.42 -10.58
N ALA A 14 -3.71 -0.81 -10.98
CA ALA A 14 -4.06 -1.90 -10.08
C ALA A 14 -2.81 -2.54 -9.48
N ILE A 15 -2.93 -3.23 -8.35
CA ILE A 15 -1.82 -3.99 -7.76
C ILE A 15 -1.28 -5.06 -8.72
N ALA A 16 -2.12 -5.62 -9.59
CA ALA A 16 -1.69 -6.54 -10.64
C ALA A 16 -0.68 -5.90 -11.62
N ASN A 17 -0.82 -4.61 -11.93
CA ASN A 17 0.15 -3.88 -12.76
C ASN A 17 1.50 -3.76 -12.02
N THR A 18 1.49 -3.45 -10.74
CA THR A 18 2.69 -3.41 -9.90
C THR A 18 3.37 -4.78 -9.84
N ALA A 19 2.60 -5.86 -9.67
CA ALA A 19 3.11 -7.22 -9.70
C ALA A 19 3.76 -7.56 -11.06
N ASN A 20 3.17 -7.14 -12.17
CA ASN A 20 3.74 -7.32 -13.50
C ASN A 20 5.03 -6.52 -13.69
N ARG A 21 5.07 -5.26 -13.25
CA ARG A 21 6.30 -4.44 -13.30
C ARG A 21 7.43 -5.06 -12.48
N MET A 22 7.11 -5.60 -11.32
CA MET A 22 8.08 -6.33 -10.49
C MET A 22 8.57 -7.59 -11.19
N ALA A 23 7.67 -8.40 -11.75
CA ALA A 23 8.02 -9.61 -12.50
C ALA A 23 8.94 -9.33 -13.70
N ASN A 24 8.74 -8.19 -14.35
CA ASN A 24 9.52 -7.76 -15.51
C ASN A 24 10.78 -6.95 -15.14
N GLY A 25 11.09 -6.78 -13.85
CA GLY A 25 12.25 -6.02 -13.38
C GLY A 25 12.20 -4.52 -13.68
N THR A 26 10.99 -3.93 -13.78
CA THR A 26 10.80 -2.52 -14.13
C THR A 26 10.23 -1.67 -12.98
N LEU A 27 10.00 -2.27 -11.82
CA LEU A 27 9.44 -1.54 -10.67
C LEU A 27 10.50 -0.69 -9.98
N TYR A 28 11.68 -1.23 -9.77
CA TYR A 28 12.85 -0.58 -9.17
C TYR A 28 14.15 -1.19 -9.71
N SER A 29 15.24 -0.46 -9.58
CA SER A 29 16.58 -0.95 -9.91
C SER A 29 17.18 -1.75 -8.76
N LYS A 30 18.25 -2.51 -9.05
CA LYS A 30 19.04 -3.18 -8.00
C LYS A 30 19.60 -2.18 -7.00
N GLU A 31 20.13 -1.05 -7.46
CA GLU A 31 20.66 0.01 -6.61
C GLU A 31 19.59 0.55 -5.64
N GLU A 32 18.39 0.79 -6.14
CA GLU A 32 17.25 1.17 -5.30
C GLU A 32 16.92 0.07 -4.29
N LEU A 33 16.80 -1.18 -4.74
CA LEU A 33 16.55 -2.32 -3.85
C LEU A 33 17.56 -2.40 -2.71
N GLU A 34 18.84 -2.19 -3.00
CA GLU A 34 19.89 -2.24 -1.99
C GLU A 34 19.85 -1.08 -0.99
N ASN A 35 19.39 0.09 -1.41
CA ASN A 35 19.50 1.32 -0.62
C ASN A 35 18.23 1.74 0.12
N ILE A 36 17.06 1.28 -0.28
CA ILE A 36 15.81 1.59 0.43
C ILE A 36 15.75 0.90 1.79
N ASP A 37 15.23 1.59 2.80
CA ASP A 37 15.03 1.01 4.13
C ASP A 37 13.70 0.24 4.23
N ALA A 38 12.66 0.67 3.53
CA ALA A 38 11.36 0.03 3.55
C ALA A 38 10.62 0.13 2.21
N LEU A 39 9.86 -0.90 1.87
CA LEU A 39 8.85 -0.89 0.82
C LEU A 39 7.49 -0.56 1.46
N VAL A 40 6.88 0.54 1.03
CA VAL A 40 5.55 0.95 1.50
C VAL A 40 4.54 0.74 0.38
N ILE A 41 3.46 0.00 0.66
CA ILE A 41 2.45 -0.33 -0.34
C ILE A 41 1.09 0.21 0.10
N MET A 42 0.57 1.19 -0.67
CA MET A 42 -0.80 1.68 -0.56
C MET A 42 -1.40 1.68 -1.96
N GLN A 43 -2.06 0.60 -2.33
CA GLN A 43 -2.61 0.47 -3.67
C GLN A 43 -3.97 -0.19 -3.63
N VAL A 44 -4.96 0.54 -4.11
CA VAL A 44 -6.31 0.08 -4.39
C VAL A 44 -6.79 0.79 -5.64
N HIS A 45 -7.21 0.04 -6.63
CA HIS A 45 -7.67 0.63 -7.88
C HIS A 45 -9.01 0.06 -8.32
N ASN A 46 -9.77 0.87 -9.07
CA ASN A 46 -11.11 0.54 -9.57
C ASN A 46 -11.14 -0.63 -10.57
N LYS A 47 -9.99 -0.98 -11.14
CA LYS A 47 -9.84 -2.08 -12.09
C LYS A 47 -9.39 -3.38 -11.44
N ASP A 48 -9.11 -3.38 -10.14
CA ASP A 48 -8.87 -4.62 -9.43
C ASP A 48 -10.16 -5.45 -9.47
N VAL A 49 -10.03 -6.73 -9.75
CA VAL A 49 -11.17 -7.63 -9.70
C VAL A 49 -11.72 -7.65 -8.30
N TYR A 50 -12.97 -7.26 -8.17
CA TYR A 50 -13.64 -7.07 -6.91
C TYR A 50 -14.81 -8.02 -6.78
N GLU A 51 -14.51 -9.23 -6.39
CA GLU A 51 -15.50 -10.14 -5.84
C GLU A 51 -15.07 -10.50 -4.43
N GLU A 52 -15.96 -10.34 -3.46
CA GLU A 52 -15.66 -10.60 -2.05
C GLU A 52 -15.10 -12.01 -1.84
N LEU A 53 -15.61 -12.98 -2.59
CA LEU A 53 -15.17 -14.37 -2.56
C LEU A 53 -13.72 -14.53 -3.01
N GLN A 54 -13.24 -13.71 -3.94
CA GLN A 54 -11.86 -13.76 -4.45
C GLN A 54 -10.85 -13.18 -3.46
N LEU A 55 -11.28 -12.32 -2.54
CA LEU A 55 -10.42 -11.68 -1.56
C LEU A 55 -10.26 -12.49 -0.28
N LYS A 56 -11.22 -13.38 0.03
CA LYS A 56 -11.27 -14.04 1.33
C LYS A 56 -10.18 -15.07 1.56
N ASP A 57 -9.83 -15.90 0.58
CA ASP A 57 -9.04 -17.10 0.83
C ASP A 57 -7.91 -17.37 -0.17
N LYS A 58 -7.59 -16.41 -1.05
CA LYS A 58 -6.65 -16.67 -2.14
C LYS A 58 -5.26 -16.08 -1.91
N TYR A 59 -4.66 -16.44 -0.80
CA TYR A 59 -3.24 -16.25 -0.60
C TYR A 59 -2.50 -17.43 -1.24
N THR A 60 -1.90 -17.19 -2.38
CA THR A 60 -1.15 -18.23 -3.09
C THR A 60 0.27 -18.34 -2.57
N ASP A 61 0.84 -19.52 -2.66
CA ASP A 61 2.26 -19.69 -2.43
C ASP A 61 3.06 -19.16 -3.61
N TYR A 62 4.26 -18.66 -3.35
CA TYR A 62 5.12 -18.04 -4.36
C TYR A 62 5.46 -18.99 -5.52
N GLU A 63 5.69 -20.26 -5.21
CA GLU A 63 6.07 -21.29 -6.16
C GLU A 63 4.93 -21.77 -7.07
N VAL A 64 3.69 -21.48 -6.68
CA VAL A 64 2.50 -21.97 -7.40
C VAL A 64 2.04 -20.92 -8.41
N PRO A 65 1.73 -21.30 -9.67
CA PRO A 65 1.09 -20.41 -10.63
C PRO A 65 -0.19 -19.81 -10.03
N PHE A 66 -0.39 -18.51 -10.16
CA PHE A 66 -1.52 -17.81 -9.58
C PHE A 66 -2.10 -16.76 -10.54
N ASP A 67 -3.38 -16.46 -10.35
CA ASP A 67 -4.07 -15.42 -11.08
C ASP A 67 -3.72 -14.04 -10.52
N ARG A 68 -2.90 -13.30 -11.24
CA ARG A 68 -2.50 -11.94 -10.87
C ARG A 68 -3.62 -10.91 -11.00
N SER A 69 -4.74 -11.27 -11.61
CA SER A 69 -5.93 -10.42 -11.61
C SER A 69 -6.64 -10.38 -10.26
N ASN A 70 -6.38 -11.38 -9.40
CA ASN A 70 -6.89 -11.41 -8.05
C ASN A 70 -6.11 -10.45 -7.14
N TYR A 71 -6.81 -9.56 -6.46
CA TYR A 71 -6.23 -8.52 -5.62
C TYR A 71 -5.29 -9.08 -4.53
N ALA A 72 -5.77 -10.03 -3.74
CA ALA A 72 -4.97 -10.61 -2.66
C ALA A 72 -3.77 -11.41 -3.18
N ALA A 73 -3.94 -12.13 -4.28
CA ALA A 73 -2.86 -12.88 -4.92
C ALA A 73 -1.77 -11.95 -5.48
N ALA A 74 -2.17 -10.84 -6.11
CA ALA A 74 -1.23 -9.86 -6.63
C ALA A 74 -0.42 -9.18 -5.51
N TYR A 75 -1.06 -8.84 -4.39
CA TYR A 75 -0.37 -8.33 -3.20
C TYR A 75 0.60 -9.36 -2.61
N ASP A 76 0.15 -10.59 -2.43
CA ASP A 76 0.98 -11.67 -1.89
C ASP A 76 2.20 -11.95 -2.79
N TYR A 77 2.02 -11.86 -4.11
CA TYR A 77 3.13 -11.95 -5.06
C TYR A 77 4.16 -10.83 -4.85
N VAL A 78 3.71 -9.57 -4.76
CA VAL A 78 4.60 -8.41 -4.55
C VAL A 78 5.40 -8.58 -3.25
N ILE A 79 4.73 -8.98 -2.18
CA ILE A 79 5.36 -9.24 -0.89
C ILE A 79 6.44 -10.32 -1.00
N LYS A 80 6.08 -11.50 -1.50
CA LYS A 80 6.97 -12.64 -1.61
C LYS A 80 8.15 -12.34 -2.54
N ARG A 81 7.89 -11.69 -3.66
CA ARG A 81 8.93 -11.32 -4.61
C ARG A 81 9.95 -10.37 -3.99
N TYR A 82 9.49 -9.33 -3.29
CA TYR A 82 10.38 -8.40 -2.60
C TYR A 82 11.25 -9.08 -1.54
N LEU A 83 10.65 -9.95 -0.73
CA LEU A 83 11.39 -10.74 0.27
C LEU A 83 12.46 -11.61 -0.39
N THR A 84 12.09 -12.30 -1.47
CA THR A 84 13.02 -13.16 -2.23
C THR A 84 14.16 -12.34 -2.83
N GLU A 85 13.87 -11.24 -3.48
CA GLU A 85 14.90 -10.39 -4.09
C GLU A 85 15.87 -9.79 -3.04
N CYS A 86 15.36 -9.36 -1.90
CA CYS A 86 16.21 -8.93 -0.77
C CYS A 86 17.12 -10.06 -0.27
N TYR A 87 16.59 -11.27 -0.15
CA TYR A 87 17.35 -12.43 0.29
C TYR A 87 18.42 -12.83 -0.75
N GLU A 88 18.08 -12.84 -2.03
CA GLU A 88 18.97 -13.26 -3.12
C GLU A 88 20.14 -12.29 -3.36
N LEU A 89 20.11 -11.06 -2.87
CA LEU A 89 21.27 -10.16 -2.91
C LEU A 89 22.53 -10.77 -2.27
N ARG A 90 22.37 -11.73 -1.37
CA ARG A 90 23.50 -12.47 -0.77
C ARG A 90 24.29 -13.31 -1.76
N ASN A 91 23.68 -13.70 -2.86
CA ASN A 91 24.28 -14.51 -3.92
C ASN A 91 24.89 -13.66 -5.05
N ASP A 92 24.63 -12.37 -5.08
CA ASP A 92 25.12 -11.45 -6.09
C ASP A 92 26.48 -10.86 -5.67
N THR A 93 27.55 -11.26 -6.37
CA THR A 93 28.92 -10.83 -6.09
C THR A 93 29.15 -9.32 -6.18
N THR A 94 28.22 -8.58 -6.84
CA THR A 94 28.29 -7.12 -6.97
C THR A 94 27.42 -6.39 -5.94
N SER A 95 26.71 -7.13 -5.10
CA SER A 95 25.89 -6.57 -4.04
C SER A 95 26.68 -6.25 -2.79
N LYS A 96 26.33 -5.15 -2.12
CA LYS A 96 26.86 -4.85 -0.77
C LYS A 96 26.41 -5.87 0.29
N TYR A 97 25.43 -6.70 -0.03
CA TYR A 97 24.93 -7.80 0.80
C TYR A 97 25.51 -9.16 0.41
N TYR A 98 26.47 -9.20 -0.52
CA TYR A 98 27.09 -10.45 -0.94
C TYR A 98 27.65 -11.22 0.24
N ASN A 99 27.42 -12.53 0.24
CA ASN A 99 27.89 -13.46 1.27
C ASN A 99 27.42 -13.15 2.71
N THR A 100 26.38 -12.33 2.87
CA THR A 100 25.72 -12.17 4.17
C THR A 100 24.77 -13.36 4.43
N PRO A 101 24.50 -13.75 5.69
CA PRO A 101 23.66 -14.93 6.00
C PRO A 101 22.24 -14.85 5.44
N TYR A 102 21.65 -13.64 5.39
CA TYR A 102 20.24 -13.44 5.12
C TYR A 102 19.94 -12.40 4.03
N GLY A 103 20.96 -11.96 3.29
CA GLY A 103 20.79 -10.88 2.31
C GLY A 103 20.51 -9.55 2.98
N LYS A 104 19.67 -8.76 2.33
CA LYS A 104 19.21 -7.45 2.84
C LYS A 104 18.00 -7.63 3.76
N PRO A 105 17.99 -7.01 4.96
CA PRO A 105 16.76 -6.94 5.77
C PRO A 105 15.63 -6.29 4.97
N ALA A 106 14.48 -6.98 4.90
CA ALA A 106 13.31 -6.50 4.17
C ALA A 106 12.26 -5.96 5.14
N ILE A 107 12.00 -4.65 5.08
CA ILE A 107 10.91 -4.03 5.82
C ILE A 107 9.80 -3.72 4.82
N ILE A 108 8.60 -4.28 5.07
CA ILE A 108 7.40 -4.01 4.27
C ILE A 108 6.36 -3.38 5.19
N VAL A 109 5.78 -2.28 4.72
CA VAL A 109 4.71 -1.57 5.41
C VAL A 109 3.48 -1.56 4.50
N LEU A 110 2.37 -2.12 4.97
CA LEU A 110 1.12 -2.11 4.26
C LEU A 110 0.27 -0.93 4.72
N CYS A 111 -0.48 -0.35 3.79
CA CYS A 111 -1.39 0.75 4.08
C CYS A 111 -2.79 0.42 3.59
N THR A 112 -3.82 0.73 4.38
CA THR A 112 -5.18 0.74 3.89
C THR A 112 -5.40 1.94 2.96
N HIS A 113 -6.46 1.90 2.17
CA HIS A 113 -6.89 3.06 1.39
C HIS A 113 -7.32 4.20 2.34
N TRP A 114 -7.31 5.44 1.84
CA TRP A 114 -7.57 6.64 2.66
C TRP A 114 -9.05 6.83 3.05
N HIS A 115 -9.99 6.08 2.50
CA HIS A 115 -11.39 6.20 2.89
C HIS A 115 -12.07 4.85 3.12
N ASP A 116 -13.19 4.89 3.77
CA ASP A 116 -13.99 3.74 4.20
C ASP A 116 -14.92 3.16 3.13
N CYS A 117 -14.92 3.66 1.89
CA CYS A 117 -15.71 3.09 0.79
C CYS A 117 -15.08 1.84 0.16
N ARG A 118 -13.85 1.53 0.52
CA ARG A 118 -13.09 0.38 0.03
C ARG A 118 -12.93 -0.71 1.10
N THR A 119 -13.99 -0.99 1.84
CA THR A 119 -13.96 -1.86 3.02
C THR A 119 -13.37 -3.24 2.75
N VAL A 120 -13.75 -3.89 1.67
CA VAL A 120 -13.27 -5.26 1.36
C VAL A 120 -11.78 -5.27 1.04
N TYR A 121 -11.29 -4.27 0.30
CA TYR A 121 -9.86 -4.12 0.03
C TYR A 121 -9.08 -3.83 1.32
N ASN A 122 -9.59 -2.91 2.15
CA ASN A 122 -8.98 -2.58 3.43
C ASN A 122 -8.91 -3.80 4.35
N GLU A 123 -9.96 -4.62 4.41
CA GLU A 123 -9.95 -5.88 5.16
C GLU A 123 -8.97 -6.92 4.59
N SER A 124 -8.83 -6.99 3.28
CA SER A 124 -7.81 -7.85 2.64
C SER A 124 -6.40 -7.44 3.04
N ILE A 125 -6.11 -6.13 3.06
CA ILE A 125 -4.81 -5.61 3.52
C ILE A 125 -4.56 -5.92 4.99
N ARG A 126 -5.57 -5.79 5.87
CA ARG A 126 -5.47 -6.18 7.28
C ARG A 126 -5.13 -7.65 7.45
N LYS A 127 -5.78 -8.52 6.68
CA LYS A 127 -5.50 -9.97 6.68
C LYS A 127 -4.09 -10.27 6.18
N LEU A 128 -3.63 -9.60 5.13
CA LEU A 128 -2.27 -9.74 4.63
C LEU A 128 -1.23 -9.30 5.67
N ALA A 129 -1.45 -8.15 6.29
CA ALA A 129 -0.58 -7.66 7.35
C ALA A 129 -0.50 -8.65 8.53
N ALA A 130 -1.65 -9.19 8.96
CA ALA A 130 -1.70 -10.20 10.01
C ALA A 130 -1.01 -11.52 9.60
N LYS A 131 -1.24 -12.00 8.36
CA LYS A 131 -0.60 -13.21 7.81
C LYS A 131 0.92 -13.14 7.87
N TRP A 132 1.47 -11.98 7.50
CA TRP A 132 2.91 -11.79 7.38
C TRP A 132 3.57 -11.19 8.63
N GLY A 133 2.78 -10.73 9.59
CA GLY A 133 3.28 -9.99 10.75
C GLY A 133 3.86 -8.62 10.40
N PHE A 134 3.38 -8.00 9.32
CA PHE A 134 3.89 -6.72 8.85
C PHE A 134 3.19 -5.52 9.51
N PRO A 135 3.91 -4.40 9.68
CA PRO A 135 3.31 -3.15 10.09
C PRO A 135 2.19 -2.71 9.13
N LEU A 136 1.14 -2.15 9.70
CA LEU A 136 -0.02 -1.64 8.97
C LEU A 136 -0.30 -0.18 9.34
N ILE A 137 -0.47 0.67 8.33
CA ILE A 137 -0.94 2.04 8.49
C ILE A 137 -2.41 2.10 8.07
N GLU A 138 -3.30 2.34 9.01
CA GLU A 138 -4.76 2.30 8.79
C GLU A 138 -5.30 3.71 8.49
N PHE A 139 -5.09 4.21 7.28
CA PHE A 139 -5.58 5.53 6.88
C PHE A 139 -7.10 5.65 6.98
N ASP A 140 -7.84 4.64 6.53
CA ASP A 140 -9.31 4.64 6.54
C ASP A 140 -9.90 4.87 7.93
N LYS A 141 -9.19 4.47 8.99
CA LYS A 141 -9.65 4.66 10.38
C LYS A 141 -9.28 6.02 10.97
N TYR A 142 -8.17 6.60 10.54
CA TYR A 142 -7.60 7.74 11.25
C TYR A 142 -7.63 9.06 10.50
N ILE A 143 -7.87 9.04 9.19
CA ILE A 143 -7.82 10.25 8.38
C ILE A 143 -9.08 11.13 8.55
N GLY A 144 -10.25 10.54 8.87
CA GLY A 144 -11.51 11.26 8.95
C GLY A 144 -12.10 11.63 7.58
N PHE A 145 -11.73 10.92 6.51
CA PHE A 145 -12.24 11.11 5.15
C PHE A 145 -13.29 10.02 4.86
N SER A 146 -14.49 10.17 5.43
CA SER A 146 -15.50 9.12 5.45
C SER A 146 -16.64 9.36 4.44
N LYS A 147 -17.06 8.28 3.76
CA LYS A 147 -18.31 8.18 3.01
C LYS A 147 -19.51 8.03 3.95
N ASN A 148 -19.33 7.35 5.07
CA ASN A 148 -20.42 6.89 5.92
C ASN A 148 -20.73 7.83 7.07
N VAL A 149 -19.76 8.63 7.52
CA VAL A 149 -19.97 9.60 8.61
C VAL A 149 -20.39 10.96 8.04
N LEU A 150 -21.54 11.45 8.48
CA LEU A 150 -22.09 12.72 8.02
C LEU A 150 -21.60 13.89 8.89
N HIS A 151 -21.26 14.99 8.24
CA HIS A 151 -20.94 16.22 8.94
C HIS A 151 -22.21 16.80 9.60
N PRO A 152 -22.20 17.09 10.89
CA PRO A 152 -23.42 17.39 11.66
C PRO A 152 -24.15 18.68 11.23
N VAL A 153 -23.44 19.61 10.61
CA VAL A 153 -24.03 20.89 10.17
C VAL A 153 -24.53 20.81 8.73
N THR A 154 -23.76 20.15 7.83
CA THR A 154 -24.09 20.14 6.40
C THR A 154 -24.91 18.94 5.97
N GLY A 155 -24.97 17.89 6.80
CA GLY A 155 -25.59 16.60 6.46
C GLY A 155 -24.89 15.83 5.34
N LYS A 156 -23.73 16.29 4.87
CA LYS A 156 -22.96 15.63 3.80
C LYS A 156 -21.91 14.71 4.39
N PRO A 157 -21.53 13.61 3.69
CA PRO A 157 -20.37 12.83 4.06
C PRO A 157 -19.11 13.70 4.26
N PHE A 158 -18.32 13.41 5.30
CA PHE A 158 -17.09 14.18 5.57
C PHE A 158 -16.16 14.26 4.37
N SER A 159 -16.08 13.19 3.57
CA SER A 159 -15.26 13.16 2.37
C SER A 159 -15.63 14.22 1.34
N GLN A 160 -16.92 14.63 1.25
CA GLN A 160 -17.34 15.68 0.31
C GLN A 160 -16.77 17.06 0.62
N LEU A 161 -16.43 17.33 1.87
CA LEU A 161 -15.90 18.63 2.29
C LEU A 161 -14.44 18.83 1.86
N TYR A 162 -13.73 17.74 1.58
CA TYR A 162 -12.28 17.75 1.36
C TYR A 162 -11.88 17.03 0.08
N SER A 163 -12.82 16.84 -0.86
CA SER A 163 -12.57 16.12 -2.12
C SER A 163 -12.54 17.05 -3.33
N THR A 164 -11.86 16.58 -4.37
CA THR A 164 -11.86 17.24 -5.69
C THR A 164 -12.99 16.76 -6.60
N ASP A 165 -13.58 15.61 -6.29
CA ASP A 165 -14.62 14.97 -7.10
C ASP A 165 -15.63 14.25 -6.22
N ILE A 166 -16.82 14.06 -6.78
CA ILE A 166 -17.93 13.34 -6.14
C ILE A 166 -18.20 12.07 -6.93
N GLN A 167 -18.28 10.96 -6.22
CA GLN A 167 -18.75 9.68 -6.76
C GLN A 167 -20.03 9.23 -6.06
N VAL A 168 -20.74 8.33 -6.69
CA VAL A 168 -21.97 7.75 -6.14
C VAL A 168 -21.83 6.23 -6.11
N THR A 169 -22.01 5.63 -4.96
CA THR A 169 -22.05 4.17 -4.78
C THR A 169 -23.23 3.83 -3.89
N GLU A 170 -24.08 2.90 -4.32
CA GLU A 170 -25.28 2.48 -3.57
C GLU A 170 -26.20 3.67 -3.21
N GLY A 171 -26.32 4.63 -4.12
CA GLY A 171 -27.14 5.82 -3.91
C GLY A 171 -26.54 6.88 -2.98
N ILE A 172 -25.36 6.67 -2.43
CA ILE A 172 -24.67 7.62 -1.55
C ILE A 172 -23.63 8.40 -2.35
N ALA A 173 -23.80 9.72 -2.42
CA ALA A 173 -22.80 10.62 -2.97
C ALA A 173 -21.71 10.89 -1.94
N TYR A 174 -20.44 10.70 -2.30
CA TYR A 174 -19.29 10.90 -1.41
C TYR A 174 -18.09 11.46 -2.17
N GLY A 175 -17.19 12.12 -1.47
CA GLY A 175 -15.92 12.57 -2.05
C GLY A 175 -14.95 11.40 -2.20
N HIS A 176 -14.33 11.27 -3.39
CA HIS A 176 -13.46 10.12 -3.67
C HIS A 176 -11.98 10.46 -3.58
N HIS A 177 -11.53 11.51 -4.25
CA HIS A 177 -10.13 11.93 -4.19
C HIS A 177 -9.95 13.12 -3.25
N PRO A 178 -9.05 13.05 -2.26
CA PRO A 178 -8.73 14.18 -1.41
C PRO A 178 -8.22 15.38 -2.23
N ILE A 179 -8.55 16.59 -1.79
CA ILE A 179 -7.99 17.82 -2.37
C ILE A 179 -6.46 17.73 -2.31
N ARG A 180 -5.83 18.00 -3.45
CA ARG A 180 -4.38 17.94 -3.61
C ARG A 180 -3.72 19.26 -3.24
N GLY A 181 -2.44 19.18 -2.94
CA GLY A 181 -1.58 20.32 -2.63
C GLY A 181 -0.98 20.24 -1.24
N GLU A 182 0.23 20.72 -1.09
CA GLU A 182 1.01 20.65 0.16
C GLU A 182 0.29 21.32 1.34
N GLN A 183 -0.52 22.34 1.06
CA GLN A 183 -1.30 23.06 2.07
C GLN A 183 -2.70 22.46 2.29
N SER A 184 -3.08 21.40 1.58
CA SER A 184 -4.40 20.82 1.78
C SER A 184 -4.46 20.02 3.09
N TYR A 185 -5.52 20.23 3.84
CA TYR A 185 -5.73 19.60 5.14
C TYR A 185 -5.59 18.07 5.10
N MET A 186 -6.19 17.42 4.10
CA MET A 186 -6.16 15.96 4.00
C MET A 186 -4.76 15.43 3.66
N GLN A 187 -4.01 16.10 2.79
CA GLN A 187 -2.64 15.71 2.47
C GLN A 187 -1.71 15.87 3.67
N GLN A 188 -1.83 16.97 4.40
CA GLN A 188 -1.06 17.18 5.63
C GLN A 188 -1.41 16.14 6.70
N ARG A 189 -2.70 15.79 6.83
CA ARG A 189 -3.14 14.77 7.78
C ARG A 189 -2.64 13.38 7.39
N MET A 190 -2.69 13.01 6.11
CA MET A 190 -2.08 11.76 5.63
C MET A 190 -0.59 11.71 5.93
N ALA A 191 0.13 12.80 5.62
CA ALA A 191 1.55 12.89 5.90
C ALA A 191 1.87 12.76 7.40
N ALA A 192 1.08 13.40 8.27
CA ALA A 192 1.26 13.28 9.72
C ALA A 192 1.06 11.85 10.23
N ILE A 193 -0.01 11.17 9.79
CA ILE A 193 -0.27 9.76 10.13
C ILE A 193 0.87 8.86 9.63
N PHE A 194 1.33 9.09 8.40
CA PHE A 194 2.41 8.32 7.79
C PHE A 194 3.71 8.50 8.57
N VAL A 195 4.14 9.73 8.81
CA VAL A 195 5.40 10.05 9.51
C VAL A 195 5.40 9.49 10.93
N ASP A 196 4.29 9.66 11.68
CA ASP A 196 4.16 9.11 13.03
C ASP A 196 4.30 7.57 13.02
N SER A 197 3.63 6.91 12.08
CA SER A 197 3.71 5.45 11.93
C SER A 197 5.14 5.01 11.56
N MET A 198 5.76 5.65 10.59
CA MET A 198 7.10 5.29 10.14
C MET A 198 8.18 5.53 11.21
N ASN A 199 8.01 6.55 12.06
CA ASN A 199 8.90 6.77 13.21
C ASN A 199 8.89 5.60 14.21
N ARG A 200 7.77 4.88 14.29
CA ARG A 200 7.63 3.70 15.17
C ARG A 200 8.09 2.40 14.52
N ILE A 201 8.07 2.35 13.18
CA ILE A 201 8.36 1.13 12.40
C ILE A 201 9.83 1.04 12.04
N LEU A 202 10.43 2.13 11.58
CA LEU A 202 11.83 2.13 11.13
C LEU A 202 12.79 2.13 12.31
N PRO A 203 13.88 1.34 12.23
CA PRO A 203 14.92 1.37 13.24
C PRO A 203 15.57 2.75 13.31
N ILE A 204 15.88 3.18 14.51
CA ILE A 204 16.61 4.43 14.74
C ILE A 204 18.04 4.20 14.25
N LYS A 205 18.48 5.01 13.29
CA LYS A 205 19.89 5.07 12.89
C LYS A 205 20.59 6.10 13.79
N TYR A 206 21.50 5.63 14.62
CA TYR A 206 22.38 6.47 15.44
C TYR A 206 23.56 6.94 14.60
#